data_dff4d9ee71bfa0f55d5dec163c6f83f2
#
_entry.id   dff4d9ee71bfa0f55d5dec163c6f83f2
#
_cell.length_a   1.000
_cell.length_b   1.000
_cell.length_c   1.000
_cell.angle_alpha   90.00
_cell.angle_beta   90.00
_cell.angle_gamma   90.00
#
_symmetry.space_group_name_H-M   'P 1'
#
loop_
_entity.id
_entity.type
_entity.pdbx_description
1 polymer ?
#
loop_
_entity_poly.entity_id
_entity_poly.type
_entity_poly.pdbx_seq_one_letter_code
_entity_poly.pdbx_strand_id
1 'polypeptide(L)'
;KIYGKKGVMNMFPQTPDSTCDELLIIIEAVAPTQEEANTICGFARSTMLHYGYEGRISTAGNLAFPFSPSDCKMGAVYEFNVYHLMRIEDTCAPFPITYMEF
;
A
#
# COMPACT_ATOMS: atom_id res chain seq x y z
N LYS A 1 3.58 3.24 3.91
CA LYS A 1 4.32 3.74 2.72
C LYS A 1 4.55 5.23 2.87
N ILE A 2 5.77 5.68 2.64
CA ILE A 2 6.13 7.10 2.69
C ILE A 2 6.57 7.53 1.29
N TYR A 3 5.77 8.35 0.65
CA TYR A 3 6.10 8.96 -0.64
C TYR A 3 6.93 10.24 -0.41
N GLY A 4 7.86 10.51 -1.31
CA GLY A 4 8.83 11.60 -1.15
C GLY A 4 10.14 11.20 -0.46
N LYS A 5 10.24 9.98 0.11
CA LYS A 5 11.44 9.42 0.75
C LYS A 5 11.86 8.09 0.13
N LYS A 6 11.73 7.95 -1.17
CA LYS A 6 12.13 6.75 -1.94
C LYS A 6 11.43 5.45 -1.49
N GLY A 7 10.29 5.55 -0.80
CA GLY A 7 9.59 4.39 -0.25
C GLY A 7 9.02 3.41 -1.27
N VAL A 8 8.86 3.85 -2.52
CA VAL A 8 8.34 3.04 -3.63
C VAL A 8 9.45 2.62 -4.60
N MET A 9 10.45 3.48 -4.79
CA MET A 9 11.48 3.35 -5.83
C MET A 9 12.86 2.98 -5.29
N ASN A 10 12.97 2.49 -4.06
CA ASN A 10 14.25 2.20 -3.42
C ASN A 10 15.10 1.13 -4.12
N MET A 11 14.48 0.32 -4.98
CA MET A 11 15.18 -0.73 -5.75
C MET A 11 15.85 -0.21 -7.03
N PHE A 12 15.59 1.02 -7.43
CA PHE A 12 16.13 1.61 -8.65
C PHE A 12 17.26 2.57 -8.35
N PRO A 13 18.25 2.74 -9.29
CA PRO A 13 19.27 3.77 -9.17
C PRO A 13 18.61 5.13 -8.95
N GLN A 14 19.02 5.80 -7.89
CA GLN A 14 18.41 7.05 -7.46
C GLN A 14 19.34 8.22 -7.78
N THR A 15 18.76 9.32 -8.20
CA THR A 15 19.46 10.60 -8.17
C THR A 15 19.86 10.95 -6.73
N PRO A 16 21.02 11.59 -6.52
CA PRO A 16 21.44 12.04 -5.19
C PRO A 16 20.34 12.86 -4.51
N ASP A 17 20.26 12.78 -3.21
CA ASP A 17 19.23 13.34 -2.33
C ASP A 17 18.56 14.61 -2.85
N SER A 18 17.37 14.44 -3.43
CA SER A 18 16.44 15.54 -3.56
C SER A 18 15.84 15.78 -2.18
N THR A 19 16.04 16.96 -1.61
CA THR A 19 15.29 17.42 -0.45
C THR A 19 13.83 17.50 -0.84
N CYS A 20 12.98 16.74 -0.19
CA CYS A 20 11.55 16.80 -0.38
C CYS A 20 10.96 17.56 0.80
N ASP A 21 10.30 18.68 0.54
CA ASP A 21 9.72 19.54 1.57
C ASP A 21 8.39 19.00 2.10
N GLU A 22 7.71 18.16 1.30
CA GLU A 22 6.45 17.53 1.68
C GLU A 22 6.50 16.01 1.52
N LEU A 23 5.86 15.30 2.44
CA LEU A 23 5.75 13.85 2.44
C LEU A 23 4.29 13.42 2.45
N LEU A 24 3.95 12.41 1.64
CA LEU A 24 2.68 11.71 1.76
C LEU A 24 2.89 10.38 2.50
N ILE A 25 2.12 10.17 3.55
CA ILE A 25 2.14 8.92 4.32
C ILE A 25 0.82 8.19 4.10
N ILE A 26 0.93 6.94 3.63
CA ILE A 26 -0.21 6.02 3.51
C ILE A 26 -0.03 4.90 4.52
N ILE A 27 -0.99 4.76 5.44
CA ILE A 27 -1.06 3.68 6.40
C ILE A 27 -2.07 2.66 5.89
N GLU A 28 -1.63 1.42 5.74
CA GLU A 28 -2.48 0.31 5.32
C GLU A 28 -2.47 -0.76 6.41
N ALA A 29 -3.62 -1.30 6.72
CA ALA A 29 -3.76 -2.45 7.61
C ALA A 29 -4.58 -3.55 6.94
N VAL A 30 -4.11 -4.78 7.07
CA VAL A 30 -4.83 -5.99 6.68
C VAL A 30 -5.08 -6.80 7.94
N ALA A 31 -6.32 -7.20 8.17
CA ALA A 31 -6.72 -7.95 9.34
C ALA A 31 -7.81 -8.98 8.94
N PRO A 32 -8.10 -9.98 9.78
CA PRO A 32 -9.16 -10.95 9.53
C PRO A 32 -10.54 -10.33 9.31
N THR A 33 -10.80 -9.19 9.95
CA THR A 33 -12.05 -8.45 9.79
C THR A 33 -11.82 -6.98 9.43
N GLN A 34 -12.81 -6.38 8.77
CA GLN A 34 -12.76 -4.95 8.45
C GLN A 34 -12.77 -4.08 9.71
N GLU A 35 -13.41 -4.52 10.78
CA GLU A 35 -13.48 -3.80 12.04
C GLU A 35 -12.10 -3.72 12.72
N GLU A 36 -11.36 -4.83 12.74
CA GLU A 36 -9.99 -4.85 13.25
C GLU A 36 -9.06 -3.98 12.40
N ALA A 37 -9.15 -4.06 11.08
CA ALA A 37 -8.37 -3.21 10.19
C ALA A 37 -8.66 -1.72 10.43
N ASN A 38 -9.94 -1.35 10.61
CA ASN A 38 -10.35 0.02 10.93
C ASN A 38 -9.78 0.47 12.28
N THR A 39 -9.79 -0.41 13.28
CA THR A 39 -9.26 -0.12 14.62
C THR A 39 -7.76 0.16 14.55
N ILE A 40 -7.01 -0.68 13.84
CA ILE A 40 -5.56 -0.51 13.65
C ILE A 40 -5.25 0.83 12.96
N CYS A 41 -5.91 1.11 11.84
CA CYS A 41 -5.70 2.36 11.10
C CYS A 41 -6.11 3.59 11.92
N GLY A 42 -7.24 3.52 12.62
CA GLY A 42 -7.71 4.60 13.49
C GLY A 42 -6.74 4.91 14.64
N PHE A 43 -6.20 3.87 15.26
CA PHE A 43 -5.19 4.02 16.31
C PHE A 43 -3.89 4.65 15.74
N ALA A 44 -3.40 4.14 14.63
CA ALA A 44 -2.19 4.66 13.99
C ALA A 44 -2.35 6.13 13.59
N ARG A 45 -3.48 6.49 12.99
CA ARG A 45 -3.81 7.88 12.63
C ARG A 45 -3.85 8.77 13.86
N SER A 46 -4.55 8.37 14.92
CA SER A 46 -4.67 9.14 16.15
C SER A 46 -3.31 9.35 16.81
N THR A 47 -2.50 8.30 16.84
CA THR A 47 -1.14 8.38 17.36
C THR A 47 -0.30 9.38 16.57
N MET A 48 -0.32 9.33 15.25
CA MET A 48 0.41 10.29 14.40
C MET A 48 -0.03 11.73 14.63
N LEU A 49 -1.34 11.96 14.80
CA LEU A 49 -1.87 13.31 15.06
C LEU A 49 -1.43 13.89 16.40
N HIS A 50 -1.33 13.06 17.42
CA HIS A 50 -1.17 13.51 18.79
C HIS A 50 0.21 13.22 19.39
N TYR A 51 1.04 12.40 18.72
CA TYR A 51 2.37 12.07 19.24
C TYR A 51 3.27 13.31 19.31
N GLY A 52 3.75 13.60 20.52
CA GLY A 52 4.69 14.69 20.76
C GLY A 52 6.13 14.27 20.49
N TYR A 53 6.89 15.13 19.84
CA TYR A 53 8.32 14.95 19.64
C TYR A 53 9.04 16.31 19.66
N GLU A 54 10.34 16.29 19.93
CA GLU A 54 11.15 17.49 19.94
C GLU A 54 11.12 18.19 18.57
N GLY A 55 10.90 19.50 18.56
CA GLY A 55 10.79 20.30 17.34
C GLY A 55 9.42 20.31 16.67
N ARG A 56 8.42 19.63 17.25
CA ARG A 56 7.05 19.71 16.75
C ARG A 56 6.46 21.10 17.02
N ILE A 57 6.13 21.82 15.95
CA ILE A 57 5.62 23.18 16.02
C ILE A 57 4.10 23.21 16.26
N SER A 58 3.38 22.19 15.78
CA SER A 58 1.94 22.14 15.85
C SER A 58 1.43 21.02 16.72
N THR A 59 0.37 21.29 17.49
CA THR A 59 -0.17 20.38 18.49
C THR A 59 -1.43 19.64 18.08
N ALA A 60 -2.16 20.10 17.08
CA ALA A 60 -3.40 19.46 16.66
C ALA A 60 -3.66 19.70 15.16
N GLY A 61 -4.03 18.64 14.47
CA GLY A 61 -4.61 18.72 13.13
C GLY A 61 -3.68 19.16 12.01
N ASN A 62 -2.37 19.14 12.22
CA ASN A 62 -1.40 19.63 11.24
C ASN A 62 -0.89 18.57 10.27
N LEU A 63 -1.59 17.45 10.15
CA LEU A 63 -1.44 16.61 8.99
C LEU A 63 -2.45 17.11 7.96
N ALA A 64 -1.96 17.53 6.81
CA ALA A 64 -2.80 17.90 5.68
C ALA A 64 -3.44 16.62 5.11
N PHE A 65 -4.62 16.28 5.59
CA PHE A 65 -5.36 15.14 5.05
C PHE A 65 -5.86 15.47 3.63
N PRO A 66 -5.47 14.66 2.61
CA PRO A 66 -5.93 14.91 1.24
C PRO A 66 -7.40 14.57 1.04
N PHE A 67 -8.00 13.79 1.95
CA PHE A 67 -9.39 13.34 1.88
C PHE A 67 -10.12 13.48 3.20
N SER A 68 -11.44 13.66 3.12
CA SER A 68 -12.35 13.61 4.26
C SER A 68 -13.58 12.78 3.87
N PRO A 69 -13.83 11.63 4.50
CA PRO A 69 -13.06 11.01 5.57
C PRO A 69 -11.67 10.52 5.11
N SER A 70 -10.71 10.50 6.04
CA SER A 70 -9.31 10.10 5.76
C SER A 70 -9.11 8.59 5.66
N ASP A 71 -10.08 7.81 6.09
CA ASP A 71 -10.05 6.36 6.12
C ASP A 71 -10.89 5.78 4.98
N CYS A 72 -10.30 4.87 4.20
CA CYS A 72 -10.96 4.19 3.10
C CYS A 72 -10.96 2.67 3.31
N LYS A 73 -12.13 2.06 3.16
CA LYS A 73 -12.25 0.59 3.11
C LYS A 73 -11.91 0.13 1.70
N MET A 74 -10.84 -0.65 1.58
CA MET A 74 -10.36 -1.14 0.27
C MET A 74 -10.95 -2.50 -0.11
N GLY A 75 -11.73 -3.12 0.79
CA GLY A 75 -12.34 -4.43 0.56
C GLY A 75 -11.41 -5.60 0.88
N ALA A 76 -11.76 -6.77 0.37
CA ALA A 76 -11.01 -8.00 0.61
C ALA A 76 -9.64 -7.98 -0.08
N VAL A 77 -8.64 -8.47 0.62
CA VAL A 77 -7.29 -8.68 0.12
C VAL A 77 -7.09 -10.18 -0.06
N TYR A 78 -6.51 -10.56 -1.20
CA TYR A 78 -6.25 -11.96 -1.54
C TYR A 78 -4.75 -12.20 -1.60
N GLU A 79 -4.35 -13.35 -1.08
CA GLU A 79 -2.99 -13.83 -1.13
C GLU A 79 -2.88 -14.97 -2.16
N PHE A 80 -1.83 -14.95 -2.94
CA PHE A 80 -1.52 -16.03 -3.86
C PHE A 80 -0.76 -17.11 -3.09
N ASN A 81 -1.46 -18.11 -2.60
CA ASN A 81 -0.90 -19.12 -1.69
C ASN A 81 -0.82 -20.52 -2.28
N VAL A 82 -1.23 -20.70 -3.52
CA VAL A 82 -1.20 -22.00 -4.21
C VAL A 82 -0.39 -21.87 -5.49
N TYR A 83 0.75 -22.57 -5.54
CA TYR A 83 1.63 -22.65 -6.70
C TYR A 83 1.71 -24.10 -7.15
N HIS A 84 1.27 -24.38 -8.37
CA HIS A 84 1.40 -25.69 -8.97
C HIS A 84 2.46 -25.65 -10.07
N LEU A 85 3.41 -26.59 -9.97
CA LEU A 85 4.33 -26.90 -11.05
C LEU A 85 3.84 -28.15 -11.75
N MET A 86 3.39 -28.00 -12.98
CA MET A 86 2.98 -29.12 -13.83
C MET A 86 4.05 -29.35 -14.88
N ARG A 87 4.58 -30.57 -14.92
CA ARG A 87 5.46 -30.97 -16.01
C ARG A 87 4.63 -31.17 -17.26
N ILE A 88 4.90 -30.43 -18.31
CA ILE A 88 4.23 -30.53 -19.59
C ILE A 88 5.25 -30.92 -20.66
N GLU A 89 4.89 -31.86 -21.51
CA GLU A 89 5.71 -32.29 -22.64
C GLU A 89 5.43 -31.43 -23.89
N ASP A 90 4.16 -31.01 -24.03
CA ASP A 90 3.71 -30.10 -25.07
C ASP A 90 3.02 -28.89 -24.42
N THR A 91 3.56 -27.71 -24.64
CA THR A 91 3.02 -26.45 -24.08
C THR A 91 1.66 -26.07 -24.63
N CYS A 92 1.28 -26.58 -25.82
CA CYS A 92 -0.02 -26.29 -26.41
C CYS A 92 -1.13 -27.23 -25.92
N ALA A 93 -0.78 -28.38 -25.33
CA ALA A 93 -1.78 -29.34 -24.86
C ALA A 93 -2.71 -28.77 -23.75
N PRO A 94 -2.22 -28.05 -22.70
CA PRO A 94 -3.10 -27.44 -21.71
C PRO A 94 -3.83 -26.18 -22.20
N PHE A 95 -3.36 -25.57 -23.28
CA PHE A 95 -3.90 -24.31 -23.83
C PHE A 95 -4.11 -24.45 -25.35
N PRO A 96 -5.10 -25.24 -25.79
CA PRO A 96 -5.35 -25.44 -27.21
C PRO A 96 -5.77 -24.12 -27.86
N ILE A 97 -5.14 -23.82 -29.00
CA ILE A 97 -5.46 -22.66 -29.81
C ILE A 97 -6.42 -23.11 -30.92
N THR A 98 -7.58 -22.47 -30.99
CA THR A 98 -8.54 -22.66 -32.10
C THR A 98 -8.64 -21.37 -32.90
N TYR A 99 -8.58 -21.51 -34.23
CA TYR A 99 -8.79 -20.39 -35.15
C TYR A 99 -10.26 -20.41 -35.61
N MET A 100 -10.91 -19.25 -35.55
CA MET A 100 -12.20 -19.05 -36.17
C MET A 100 -11.99 -18.33 -37.50
N GLU A 101 -12.50 -18.93 -38.59
CA GLU A 101 -12.61 -18.23 -39.86
C GLU A 101 -13.91 -17.44 -39.88
N PHE A 102 -13.83 -16.17 -40.30
CA PHE A 102 -14.97 -15.25 -40.44
C PHE A 102 -15.42 -15.14 -41.88
#